data_012ecfcfb7764a76deae96cc5a0698a7
#
_entry.id   012ecfcfb7764a76deae96cc5a0698a7
#
_cell.length_a   1.000
_cell.length_b   1.000
_cell.length_c   1.000
_cell.angle_alpha   90.00
_cell.angle_beta   90.00
_cell.angle_gamma   90.00
#
_symmetry.space_group_name_H-M   'P 1'
#
loop_
_entity.id
_entity.type
_entity.pdbx_description
1 polymer ?
#
loop_
_entity_poly.entity_id
_entity_poly.type
_entity_poly.pdbx_seq_one_letter_code
_entity_poly.pdbx_strand_id
1 'polypeptide(L)'
;MLKPLVLVLGLLGVPGACNIVSSAVVGSGVTASEDRQVADFTEVQLSGSFEVEVEVGPSKSVRVEADDNIVPLISTAVVGSTLKIATRQGFSTGQPVKVWVTVPRLLGVDHSGSGSVHAHGIDGERFVARLQGSGSIRLAGRADALAATLDGSGALMAADLVTGSATVDLAGSGTAEVHASEHLGVTITGSGAVRYAGEPEDITRNILGSGTIAPL
;
A
#
# COMPACT_ATOMS: atom_id res chain seq x y z
N MET A 1 -67.83 44.87 18.50
CA MET A 1 -67.62 43.98 17.36
C MET A 1 -66.15 43.58 17.37
N LEU A 2 -65.84 42.42 17.94
CA LEU A 2 -64.42 41.87 18.02
C LEU A 2 -64.20 40.99 16.80
N LYS A 3 -63.15 41.26 16.02
CA LYS A 3 -62.69 40.37 14.94
C LYS A 3 -61.70 39.32 15.54
N PRO A 4 -61.85 38.05 15.18
CA PRO A 4 -60.88 37.04 15.64
C PRO A 4 -59.56 37.11 14.82
N LEU A 5 -58.44 37.05 15.53
CA LEU A 5 -57.08 36.92 15.01
C LEU A 5 -56.86 35.46 14.64
N VAL A 6 -56.66 35.18 13.37
CA VAL A 6 -56.29 33.84 12.88
C VAL A 6 -54.76 33.72 12.96
N LEU A 7 -54.29 32.89 13.89
CA LEU A 7 -52.87 32.52 14.02
C LEU A 7 -52.53 31.42 12.98
N VAL A 8 -51.85 31.76 11.90
CA VAL A 8 -51.29 30.78 10.95
C VAL A 8 -49.99 30.23 11.49
N LEU A 9 -50.05 28.99 11.98
CA LEU A 9 -48.84 28.24 12.43
C LEU A 9 -48.13 27.71 11.17
N GLY A 10 -47.04 28.39 10.79
CA GLY A 10 -46.15 27.94 9.69
C GLY A 10 -45.38 26.70 10.09
N LEU A 11 -45.67 25.58 9.46
CA LEU A 11 -44.95 24.32 9.55
C LEU A 11 -43.61 24.48 8.83
N LEU A 12 -42.52 24.71 9.56
CA LEU A 12 -41.13 24.66 9.04
C LEU A 12 -40.81 23.21 8.66
N GLY A 13 -40.87 22.91 7.35
CA GLY A 13 -40.37 21.66 6.79
C GLY A 13 -38.89 21.55 6.99
N VAL A 14 -38.42 20.58 7.80
CA VAL A 14 -37.02 20.18 7.91
C VAL A 14 -36.62 19.60 6.56
N PRO A 15 -35.58 20.13 5.86
CA PRO A 15 -35.06 19.48 4.67
C PRO A 15 -34.49 18.15 5.08
N GLY A 16 -35.06 17.05 4.61
CA GLY A 16 -34.53 15.71 4.81
C GLY A 16 -33.12 15.65 4.28
N ALA A 17 -32.17 15.35 5.15
CA ALA A 17 -30.82 15.02 4.75
C ALA A 17 -30.89 13.81 3.81
N CYS A 18 -30.65 14.05 2.53
CA CYS A 18 -30.51 12.99 1.54
C CYS A 18 -29.18 12.29 1.88
N ASN A 19 -29.24 11.22 2.68
CA ASN A 19 -28.13 10.29 2.84
C ASN A 19 -27.90 9.63 1.47
N ILE A 20 -26.94 10.16 0.71
CA ILE A 20 -26.41 9.48 -0.47
C ILE A 20 -25.63 8.28 0.08
N VAL A 21 -26.31 7.14 0.23
CA VAL A 21 -25.66 5.86 0.43
C VAL A 21 -24.98 5.55 -0.90
N SER A 22 -23.67 5.84 -0.98
CA SER A 22 -22.87 5.37 -2.10
C SER A 22 -22.84 3.85 -2.00
N SER A 23 -23.71 3.19 -2.77
CA SER A 23 -23.70 1.73 -2.86
C SER A 23 -22.41 1.28 -3.53
N ALA A 24 -21.70 0.34 -2.91
CA ALA A 24 -20.54 -0.30 -3.53
C ALA A 24 -20.99 -0.95 -4.86
N VAL A 25 -20.17 -0.81 -5.89
CA VAL A 25 -20.39 -1.49 -7.17
C VAL A 25 -20.11 -2.98 -6.99
N VAL A 26 -21.06 -3.83 -7.42
CA VAL A 26 -20.85 -5.29 -7.40
C VAL A 26 -20.22 -5.71 -8.71
N GLY A 27 -19.13 -6.50 -8.63
CA GLY A 27 -18.43 -7.04 -9.79
C GLY A 27 -19.35 -7.93 -10.63
N SER A 28 -19.17 -7.88 -11.94
CA SER A 28 -19.98 -8.62 -12.93
C SER A 28 -19.64 -10.11 -12.98
N GLY A 29 -18.46 -10.51 -12.49
CA GLY A 29 -17.91 -11.86 -12.64
C GLY A 29 -17.27 -12.11 -14.01
N VAL A 30 -17.24 -11.12 -14.90
CA VAL A 30 -16.60 -11.19 -16.21
C VAL A 30 -15.23 -10.53 -16.15
N THR A 31 -14.16 -11.31 -16.22
CA THR A 31 -12.79 -10.79 -16.17
C THR A 31 -12.45 -9.97 -17.41
N ALA A 32 -11.88 -8.80 -17.23
CA ALA A 32 -11.32 -7.95 -18.26
C ALA A 32 -9.96 -7.40 -17.86
N SER A 33 -9.13 -7.05 -18.83
CA SER A 33 -7.85 -6.40 -18.62
C SER A 33 -7.70 -5.17 -19.49
N GLU A 34 -7.00 -4.15 -18.96
CA GLU A 34 -6.75 -2.89 -19.66
C GLU A 34 -5.31 -2.43 -19.45
N ASP A 35 -4.61 -2.14 -20.55
CA ASP A 35 -3.29 -1.53 -20.50
C ASP A 35 -3.44 -0.01 -20.28
N ARG A 36 -2.71 0.53 -19.32
CA ARG A 36 -2.75 1.95 -18.93
C ARG A 36 -1.56 2.70 -19.51
N GLN A 37 -1.85 3.79 -20.21
CA GLN A 37 -0.81 4.72 -20.65
C GLN A 37 -0.50 5.69 -19.51
N VAL A 38 0.71 5.63 -18.98
CA VAL A 38 1.16 6.46 -17.85
C VAL A 38 2.49 7.14 -18.18
N ALA A 39 2.76 8.28 -17.54
CA ALA A 39 4.07 8.95 -17.58
C ALA A 39 5.15 8.08 -16.92
N ASP A 40 6.42 8.50 -16.99
CA ASP A 40 7.51 7.81 -16.30
C ASP A 40 7.40 7.98 -14.79
N PHE A 41 7.74 6.91 -14.07
CA PHE A 41 7.73 6.86 -12.62
C PHE A 41 8.86 5.98 -12.11
N THR A 42 9.21 6.12 -10.86
CA THR A 42 10.22 5.31 -10.15
C THR A 42 9.73 4.83 -8.80
N GLU A 43 8.51 5.17 -8.41
CA GLU A 43 7.89 4.75 -7.16
C GLU A 43 6.47 4.26 -7.43
N VAL A 44 5.99 3.32 -6.62
CA VAL A 44 4.62 2.79 -6.68
C VAL A 44 3.93 3.03 -5.35
N GLN A 45 2.76 3.67 -5.39
CA GLN A 45 1.88 3.85 -4.24
C GLN A 45 0.57 3.08 -4.47
N LEU A 46 0.28 2.15 -3.56
CA LEU A 46 -0.97 1.41 -3.53
C LEU A 46 -1.85 1.91 -2.38
N SER A 47 -3.09 2.30 -2.68
CA SER A 47 -4.10 2.59 -1.68
C SER A 47 -5.33 1.71 -1.92
N GLY A 48 -5.50 0.66 -1.08
CA GLY A 48 -6.60 -0.29 -1.22
C GLY A 48 -6.24 -1.73 -0.90
N SER A 49 -7.03 -2.66 -1.48
CA SER A 49 -6.92 -4.10 -1.20
C SER A 49 -6.60 -4.90 -2.47
N PHE A 50 -5.82 -4.32 -3.37
CA PHE A 50 -5.42 -4.94 -4.62
C PHE A 50 -4.15 -5.78 -4.46
N GLU A 51 -3.92 -6.64 -5.44
CA GLU A 51 -2.65 -7.35 -5.62
C GLU A 51 -1.86 -6.62 -6.72
N VAL A 52 -0.65 -6.16 -6.39
CA VAL A 52 0.21 -5.43 -7.32
C VAL A 52 1.52 -6.18 -7.48
N GLU A 53 1.81 -6.60 -8.71
CA GLU A 53 3.07 -7.21 -9.11
C GLU A 53 3.93 -6.18 -9.82
N VAL A 54 5.14 -5.94 -9.31
CA VAL A 54 6.08 -4.97 -9.89
C VAL A 54 7.35 -5.68 -10.30
N GLU A 55 7.64 -5.63 -11.59
CA GLU A 55 8.88 -6.16 -12.17
C GLU A 55 9.79 -5.01 -12.59
N VAL A 56 11.04 -5.02 -12.13
CA VAL A 56 12.06 -4.14 -12.68
C VAL A 56 12.62 -4.77 -13.95
N GLY A 57 12.38 -4.13 -15.10
CA GLY A 57 12.72 -4.65 -16.42
C GLY A 57 12.91 -3.54 -17.45
N PRO A 58 13.35 -3.86 -18.69
CA PRO A 58 13.80 -2.86 -19.65
C PRO A 58 12.67 -1.98 -20.23
N SER A 59 11.42 -2.34 -20.04
CA SER A 59 10.27 -1.62 -20.59
C SER A 59 9.40 -1.05 -19.46
N LYS A 60 8.49 -0.12 -19.82
CA LYS A 60 7.47 0.37 -18.92
C LYS A 60 6.10 -0.12 -19.38
N SER A 61 5.35 -0.75 -18.48
CA SER A 61 3.95 -1.12 -18.72
C SER A 61 3.16 -1.10 -17.42
N VAL A 62 1.87 -0.81 -17.53
CA VAL A 62 0.91 -0.93 -16.43
C VAL A 62 -0.35 -1.57 -16.99
N ARG A 63 -0.76 -2.71 -16.41
CA ARG A 63 -1.98 -3.45 -16.78
C ARG A 63 -2.83 -3.69 -15.56
N VAL A 64 -4.12 -3.42 -15.68
CA VAL A 64 -5.12 -3.69 -14.64
C VAL A 64 -6.01 -4.82 -15.09
N GLU A 65 -6.26 -5.80 -14.24
CA GLU A 65 -7.21 -6.90 -14.45
C GLU A 65 -8.18 -6.99 -13.28
N ALA A 66 -9.45 -7.04 -13.57
CA ALA A 66 -10.54 -7.19 -12.62
C ALA A 66 -11.83 -7.56 -13.39
N ASP A 67 -12.98 -7.55 -12.72
CA ASP A 67 -14.26 -7.57 -13.42
C ASP A 67 -14.38 -6.37 -14.38
N ASP A 68 -15.00 -6.54 -15.54
CA ASP A 68 -15.11 -5.55 -16.62
C ASP A 68 -15.72 -4.21 -16.13
N ASN A 69 -16.68 -4.27 -15.22
CA ASN A 69 -17.30 -3.09 -14.60
C ASN A 69 -16.48 -2.50 -13.42
N ILE A 70 -15.44 -3.21 -12.94
CA ILE A 70 -14.56 -2.74 -11.88
C ILE A 70 -13.28 -2.11 -12.46
N VAL A 71 -12.74 -2.63 -13.57
CA VAL A 71 -11.55 -2.08 -14.25
C VAL A 71 -11.60 -0.55 -14.40
N PRO A 72 -12.72 0.10 -14.83
CA PRO A 72 -12.79 1.56 -14.92
C PRO A 72 -12.73 2.31 -13.58
N LEU A 73 -13.00 1.63 -12.46
CA LEU A 73 -12.96 2.21 -11.12
C LEU A 73 -11.55 2.27 -10.55
N ILE A 74 -10.62 1.47 -11.09
CA ILE A 74 -9.23 1.47 -10.67
C ILE A 74 -8.50 2.63 -11.35
N SER A 75 -8.03 3.55 -10.53
CA SER A 75 -7.23 4.70 -10.98
C SER A 75 -5.75 4.33 -10.98
N THR A 76 -5.07 4.65 -12.09
CA THR A 76 -3.62 4.55 -12.23
C THR A 76 -3.13 5.91 -12.77
N ALA A 77 -2.57 6.73 -11.91
CA ALA A 77 -2.12 8.08 -12.26
C ALA A 77 -0.71 8.33 -11.74
N VAL A 78 0.13 8.97 -12.53
CA VAL A 78 1.46 9.38 -12.09
C VAL A 78 1.41 10.81 -11.56
N VAL A 79 1.90 11.00 -10.32
CA VAL A 79 2.05 12.30 -9.68
C VAL A 79 3.51 12.46 -9.26
N GLY A 80 4.22 13.38 -9.88
CA GLY A 80 5.67 13.48 -9.76
C GLY A 80 6.35 12.23 -10.31
N SER A 81 7.10 11.51 -9.49
CA SER A 81 7.75 10.24 -9.81
C SER A 81 6.99 9.01 -9.31
N THR A 82 5.77 9.16 -8.80
CA THR A 82 5.02 8.08 -8.14
C THR A 82 3.80 7.66 -8.96
N LEU A 83 3.71 6.38 -9.32
CA LEU A 83 2.50 5.76 -9.86
C LEU A 83 1.55 5.49 -8.69
N LYS A 84 0.41 6.17 -8.68
CA LYS A 84 -0.65 5.99 -7.68
C LYS A 84 -1.72 5.05 -8.19
N ILE A 85 -1.92 3.95 -7.46
CA ILE A 85 -2.94 2.92 -7.73
C ILE A 85 -3.98 3.01 -6.61
N ALA A 86 -5.22 3.33 -6.96
CA ALA A 86 -6.30 3.50 -6.00
C ALA A 86 -7.66 3.22 -6.63
N THR A 87 -8.70 3.07 -5.81
CA THR A 87 -10.07 3.04 -6.32
C THR A 87 -10.72 4.43 -6.27
N ARG A 88 -11.55 4.72 -7.28
CA ARG A 88 -12.37 5.93 -7.32
C ARG A 88 -13.68 5.79 -6.55
N GLN A 89 -14.13 4.55 -6.37
CA GLN A 89 -15.40 4.22 -5.72
C GLN A 89 -15.28 2.86 -5.03
N GLY A 90 -16.01 2.66 -3.93
CA GLY A 90 -16.11 1.36 -3.27
C GLY A 90 -16.75 0.31 -4.17
N PHE A 91 -16.23 -0.89 -4.16
CA PHE A 91 -16.77 -2.04 -4.88
C PHE A 91 -16.66 -3.32 -4.05
N SER A 92 -17.36 -4.36 -4.49
CA SER A 92 -17.29 -5.72 -3.99
C SER A 92 -17.18 -6.67 -5.19
N THR A 93 -16.22 -7.57 -5.19
CA THR A 93 -16.00 -8.54 -6.27
C THR A 93 -15.60 -9.89 -5.69
N GLY A 94 -15.97 -10.97 -6.38
CA GLY A 94 -15.51 -12.32 -6.09
C GLY A 94 -14.18 -12.67 -6.79
N GLN A 95 -13.67 -11.80 -7.66
CA GLN A 95 -12.41 -11.98 -8.38
C GLN A 95 -11.33 -11.08 -7.79
N PRO A 96 -10.06 -11.50 -7.75
CA PRO A 96 -8.97 -10.62 -7.32
C PRO A 96 -8.79 -9.47 -8.31
N VAL A 97 -8.55 -8.26 -7.78
CA VAL A 97 -8.08 -7.13 -8.58
C VAL A 97 -6.56 -7.17 -8.63
N LYS A 98 -6.00 -7.33 -9.82
CA LYS A 98 -4.55 -7.42 -10.04
C LYS A 98 -4.04 -6.27 -10.90
N VAL A 99 -2.88 -5.78 -10.53
CA VAL A 99 -2.18 -4.76 -11.32
C VAL A 99 -0.75 -5.21 -11.56
N TRP A 100 -0.39 -5.38 -12.82
CA TRP A 100 0.98 -5.67 -13.23
C TRP A 100 1.67 -4.38 -13.65
N VAL A 101 2.85 -4.17 -13.12
CA VAL A 101 3.68 -3.00 -13.37
C VAL A 101 5.06 -3.47 -13.79
N THR A 102 5.53 -3.04 -14.95
CA THR A 102 6.94 -3.16 -15.33
C THR A 102 7.55 -1.77 -15.38
N VAL A 103 8.73 -1.58 -14.83
CA VAL A 103 9.41 -0.29 -14.77
C VAL A 103 10.93 -0.46 -14.87
N PRO A 104 11.65 0.42 -15.62
CA PRO A 104 13.11 0.28 -15.74
C PRO A 104 13.90 0.49 -14.46
N ARG A 105 13.34 1.22 -13.51
CA ARG A 105 13.95 1.50 -12.21
C ARG A 105 12.86 1.70 -11.16
N LEU A 106 12.99 1.01 -10.03
CA LEU A 106 12.11 1.16 -8.88
C LEU A 106 12.92 1.60 -7.65
N LEU A 107 12.53 2.70 -7.03
CA LEU A 107 13.21 3.28 -5.86
C LEU A 107 12.40 3.12 -4.58
N GLY A 108 11.10 2.84 -4.69
CA GLY A 108 10.29 2.67 -3.50
C GLY A 108 8.88 2.18 -3.76
N VAL A 109 8.30 1.64 -2.70
CA VAL A 109 6.91 1.18 -2.62
C VAL A 109 6.27 1.77 -1.36
N ASP A 110 5.08 2.33 -1.53
CA ASP A 110 4.22 2.83 -0.45
C ASP A 110 2.88 2.10 -0.54
N HIS A 111 2.51 1.33 0.48
CA HIS A 111 1.25 0.61 0.52
C HIS A 111 0.42 1.02 1.73
N SER A 112 -0.81 1.46 1.48
CA SER A 112 -1.82 1.74 2.50
C SER A 112 -3.07 0.89 2.27
N GLY A 113 -3.44 0.08 3.28
CA GLY A 113 -4.62 -0.78 3.22
C GLY A 113 -4.34 -2.24 3.57
N SER A 114 -5.04 -3.17 2.90
CA SER A 114 -5.00 -4.62 3.18
C SER A 114 -4.58 -5.45 1.96
N GLY A 115 -4.16 -4.82 0.88
CA GLY A 115 -3.67 -5.48 -0.32
C GLY A 115 -2.26 -6.02 -0.18
N SER A 116 -1.67 -6.38 -1.31
CA SER A 116 -0.29 -6.85 -1.39
C SER A 116 0.47 -6.18 -2.53
N VAL A 117 1.75 -5.91 -2.29
CA VAL A 117 2.69 -5.47 -3.32
C VAL A 117 3.87 -6.42 -3.34
N HIS A 118 4.13 -7.02 -4.50
CA HIS A 118 5.30 -7.86 -4.74
C HIS A 118 6.19 -7.16 -5.75
N ALA A 119 7.40 -6.80 -5.36
CA ALA A 119 8.37 -6.15 -6.24
C ALA A 119 9.64 -7.00 -6.35
N HIS A 120 10.04 -7.30 -7.58
CA HIS A 120 11.21 -8.13 -7.85
C HIS A 120 12.12 -7.51 -8.92
N GLY A 121 13.38 -7.97 -8.95
CA GLY A 121 14.39 -7.42 -9.83
C GLY A 121 14.91 -6.05 -9.40
N ILE A 122 14.69 -5.67 -8.13
CA ILE A 122 15.19 -4.41 -7.57
C ILE A 122 16.72 -4.39 -7.70
N ASP A 123 17.27 -3.29 -8.22
CA ASP A 123 18.71 -3.04 -8.32
C ASP A 123 18.96 -1.54 -8.17
N GLY A 124 19.70 -1.15 -7.14
CA GLY A 124 19.98 0.26 -6.86
C GLY A 124 20.69 0.54 -5.54
N GLU A 125 21.04 1.80 -5.34
CA GLU A 125 21.74 2.25 -4.13
C GLU A 125 20.81 2.27 -2.89
N ARG A 126 19.56 2.72 -3.07
CA ARG A 126 18.62 2.86 -1.97
C ARG A 126 17.22 2.45 -2.38
N PHE A 127 16.56 1.71 -1.50
CA PHE A 127 15.16 1.37 -1.62
C PHE A 127 14.36 1.84 -0.40
N VAL A 128 13.15 2.34 -0.63
CA VAL A 128 12.25 2.81 0.43
C VAL A 128 10.96 1.99 0.40
N ALA A 129 10.61 1.37 1.54
CA ALA A 129 9.36 0.64 1.71
C ALA A 129 8.53 1.27 2.82
N ARG A 130 7.28 1.61 2.52
CA ARG A 130 6.32 2.10 3.52
C ARG A 130 5.07 1.25 3.49
N LEU A 131 4.64 0.78 4.66
CA LEU A 131 3.43 -0.01 4.82
C LEU A 131 2.57 0.57 5.94
N GLN A 132 1.33 0.91 5.60
CA GLN A 132 0.33 1.36 6.57
C GLN A 132 -0.89 0.43 6.52
N GLY A 133 -1.28 -0.13 7.67
CA GLY A 133 -2.44 -0.99 7.79
C GLY A 133 -2.10 -2.46 8.01
N SER A 134 -2.80 -3.36 7.31
CA SER A 134 -2.70 -4.81 7.51
C SER A 134 -2.29 -5.57 6.25
N GLY A 135 -1.88 -4.86 5.23
CA GLY A 135 -1.43 -5.44 3.97
C GLY A 135 -0.04 -6.06 4.05
N SER A 136 0.52 -6.39 2.89
CA SER A 136 1.87 -6.95 2.81
C SER A 136 2.69 -6.32 1.67
N ILE A 137 4.00 -6.24 1.90
CA ILE A 137 4.99 -5.89 0.87
C ILE A 137 6.02 -7.00 0.83
N ARG A 138 6.28 -7.56 -0.37
CA ARG A 138 7.37 -8.48 -0.63
C ARG A 138 8.37 -7.85 -1.58
N LEU A 139 9.65 -7.90 -1.22
CA LEU A 139 10.73 -7.29 -2.01
C LEU A 139 11.80 -8.34 -2.30
N ALA A 140 12.31 -8.34 -3.55
CA ALA A 140 13.41 -9.20 -3.95
C ALA A 140 14.36 -8.49 -4.93
N GLY A 141 15.66 -8.74 -4.79
CA GLY A 141 16.70 -8.15 -5.60
C GLY A 141 17.90 -7.69 -4.79
N ARG A 142 18.45 -6.52 -5.10
CA ARG A 142 19.60 -5.92 -4.40
C ARG A 142 19.43 -4.42 -4.25
N ALA A 143 19.84 -3.91 -3.09
CA ALA A 143 20.07 -2.47 -2.87
C ALA A 143 21.24 -2.28 -1.89
N ASP A 144 21.94 -1.14 -1.93
CA ASP A 144 22.95 -0.89 -0.91
C ASP A 144 22.31 -0.64 0.44
N ALA A 145 21.16 0.07 0.45
CA ALA A 145 20.44 0.38 1.67
C ALA A 145 18.92 0.22 1.52
N LEU A 146 18.26 -0.36 2.54
CA LEU A 146 16.82 -0.42 2.72
C LEU A 146 16.38 0.52 3.85
N ALA A 147 15.40 1.38 3.60
CA ALA A 147 14.67 2.12 4.64
C ALA A 147 13.22 1.65 4.65
N ALA A 148 12.80 1.00 5.73
CA ALA A 148 11.48 0.43 5.90
C ALA A 148 10.72 1.08 7.05
N THR A 149 9.47 1.48 6.80
CA THR A 149 8.55 2.01 7.83
C THR A 149 7.27 1.19 7.79
N LEU A 150 6.90 0.61 8.92
CA LEU A 150 5.67 -0.17 9.09
C LEU A 150 4.80 0.46 10.18
N ASP A 151 3.55 0.73 9.85
CA ASP A 151 2.57 1.30 10.77
C ASP A 151 1.29 0.45 10.75
N GLY A 152 1.05 -0.31 11.83
CA GLY A 152 -0.10 -1.21 11.97
C GLY A 152 0.27 -2.67 12.24
N SER A 153 -0.40 -3.59 11.55
CA SER A 153 -0.27 -5.04 11.74
C SER A 153 0.12 -5.79 10.46
N GLY A 154 0.57 -5.07 9.47
CA GLY A 154 0.98 -5.63 8.18
C GLY A 154 2.31 -6.38 8.23
N ALA A 155 2.73 -6.92 7.08
CA ALA A 155 3.96 -7.70 6.95
C ALA A 155 4.86 -7.16 5.82
N LEU A 156 6.13 -6.94 6.14
CA LEU A 156 7.19 -6.69 5.16
C LEU A 156 8.05 -7.95 5.03
N MET A 157 8.14 -8.51 3.85
CA MET A 157 8.97 -9.67 3.50
C MET A 157 10.08 -9.21 2.55
N ALA A 158 11.19 -8.78 3.09
CA ALA A 158 12.34 -8.24 2.35
C ALA A 158 13.65 -9.01 2.65
N ALA A 159 13.55 -10.25 3.13
CA ALA A 159 14.71 -11.11 3.31
C ALA A 159 15.40 -11.47 1.98
N ASP A 160 14.63 -11.48 0.87
CA ASP A 160 15.12 -11.73 -0.49
C ASP A 160 15.67 -10.45 -1.18
N LEU A 161 15.57 -9.29 -0.54
CA LEU A 161 16.24 -8.05 -0.96
C LEU A 161 17.60 -7.96 -0.25
N VAL A 162 18.65 -8.37 -0.93
CA VAL A 162 20.02 -8.36 -0.37
C VAL A 162 20.49 -6.93 -0.19
N THR A 163 20.80 -6.54 1.06
CA THR A 163 21.28 -5.17 1.37
C THR A 163 22.52 -5.19 2.26
N GLY A 164 23.37 -4.16 2.12
CA GLY A 164 24.44 -3.86 3.08
C GLY A 164 23.85 -3.32 4.38
N SER A 165 23.01 -2.30 4.28
CA SER A 165 22.40 -1.65 5.44
C SER A 165 20.88 -1.72 5.38
N ALA A 166 20.23 -2.00 6.53
CA ALA A 166 18.78 -1.94 6.66
C ALA A 166 18.38 -1.12 7.90
N THR A 167 17.41 -0.21 7.71
CA THR A 167 16.78 0.52 8.81
C THR A 167 15.30 0.21 8.81
N VAL A 168 14.76 -0.22 9.97
CA VAL A 168 13.36 -0.61 10.14
C VAL A 168 12.74 0.17 11.29
N ASP A 169 11.73 0.95 10.99
CA ASP A 169 10.87 1.62 11.97
C ASP A 169 9.51 0.94 11.97
N LEU A 170 9.17 0.23 13.07
CA LEU A 170 7.94 -0.53 13.20
C LEU A 170 7.09 0.02 14.34
N ALA A 171 5.91 0.54 14.03
CA ALA A 171 4.90 0.98 14.98
C ALA A 171 3.68 0.05 14.92
N GLY A 172 3.35 -0.63 16.04
CA GLY A 172 2.21 -1.54 16.14
C GLY A 172 2.58 -2.99 16.41
N SER A 173 1.91 -3.94 15.74
CA SER A 173 2.07 -5.39 15.93
C SER A 173 2.42 -6.12 14.64
N GLY A 174 2.90 -5.41 13.64
CA GLY A 174 3.31 -5.96 12.37
C GLY A 174 4.59 -6.80 12.46
N THR A 175 4.99 -7.35 11.32
CA THR A 175 6.22 -8.13 11.18
C THR A 175 7.08 -7.60 10.03
N ALA A 176 8.40 -7.59 10.21
CA ALA A 176 9.33 -7.28 9.15
C ALA A 176 10.43 -8.36 9.08
N GLU A 177 10.70 -8.83 7.86
CA GLU A 177 11.84 -9.67 7.55
C GLU A 177 12.74 -8.91 6.58
N VAL A 178 14.00 -8.70 6.94
CA VAL A 178 14.95 -7.92 6.15
C VAL A 178 16.29 -8.65 6.03
N HIS A 179 17.10 -8.25 5.06
CA HIS A 179 18.48 -8.69 4.96
C HIS A 179 19.41 -7.51 5.26
N ALA A 180 20.46 -7.75 6.02
CA ALA A 180 21.55 -6.78 6.25
C ALA A 180 22.87 -7.52 6.44
N SER A 181 23.94 -7.04 5.80
CA SER A 181 25.28 -7.62 5.94
C SER A 181 26.28 -6.71 6.67
N GLU A 182 26.00 -5.42 6.80
CA GLU A 182 26.89 -4.44 7.41
C GLU A 182 26.23 -3.80 8.65
N HIS A 183 25.09 -3.14 8.46
CA HIS A 183 24.40 -2.40 9.52
C HIS A 183 22.91 -2.70 9.55
N LEU A 184 22.39 -3.01 10.75
CA LEU A 184 20.95 -3.15 11.01
C LEU A 184 20.50 -2.19 12.10
N GLY A 185 19.70 -1.20 11.72
CA GLY A 185 19.02 -0.29 12.67
C GLY A 185 17.55 -0.68 12.81
N VAL A 186 17.09 -0.94 14.05
CA VAL A 186 15.68 -1.30 14.30
C VAL A 186 15.11 -0.48 15.44
N THR A 187 14.00 0.18 15.15
CA THR A 187 13.14 0.81 16.16
C THR A 187 11.79 0.11 16.16
N ILE A 188 11.35 -0.40 17.33
CA ILE A 188 10.01 -0.99 17.51
C ILE A 188 9.25 -0.21 18.56
N THR A 189 8.06 0.27 18.22
CA THR A 189 7.10 0.85 19.16
C THR A 189 5.85 -0.03 19.16
N GLY A 190 5.68 -0.87 20.20
CA GLY A 190 4.57 -1.81 20.32
C GLY A 190 5.00 -3.25 20.54
N SER A 191 4.31 -4.19 19.88
CA SER A 191 4.50 -5.64 20.07
C SER A 191 4.91 -6.37 18.79
N GLY A 192 5.39 -5.66 17.79
CA GLY A 192 5.78 -6.22 16.51
C GLY A 192 7.08 -7.03 16.59
N ALA A 193 7.42 -7.70 15.48
CA ALA A 193 8.62 -8.52 15.38
C ALA A 193 9.43 -8.16 14.14
N VAL A 194 10.75 -8.05 14.31
CA VAL A 194 11.70 -7.90 13.20
C VAL A 194 12.60 -9.13 13.17
N ARG A 195 12.69 -9.77 12.01
CA ARG A 195 13.62 -10.87 11.76
C ARG A 195 14.60 -10.45 10.67
N TYR A 196 15.83 -10.90 10.76
CA TYR A 196 16.85 -10.51 9.79
C TYR A 196 17.66 -11.70 9.29
N ALA A 197 17.97 -11.67 8.00
CA ALA A 197 18.95 -12.51 7.35
C ALA A 197 20.26 -11.75 7.20
N GLY A 198 21.36 -12.46 6.94
CA GLY A 198 22.70 -11.90 6.86
C GLY A 198 23.40 -11.88 8.24
N GLU A 199 24.62 -11.38 8.23
CA GLU A 199 25.47 -11.29 9.43
C GLU A 199 25.94 -9.83 9.61
N PRO A 200 25.03 -8.92 10.04
CA PRO A 200 25.39 -7.51 10.18
C PRO A 200 26.48 -7.31 11.23
N GLU A 201 27.49 -6.52 10.88
CA GLU A 201 28.61 -6.20 11.77
C GLU A 201 28.16 -5.34 12.96
N ASP A 202 27.14 -4.50 12.76
CA ASP A 202 26.57 -3.64 13.78
C ASP A 202 25.04 -3.71 13.80
N ILE A 203 24.47 -3.86 15.01
CA ILE A 203 23.02 -3.89 15.23
C ILE A 203 22.62 -2.86 16.28
N THR A 204 21.98 -1.80 15.84
CA THR A 204 21.34 -0.81 16.73
C THR A 204 19.89 -1.17 17.00
N ARG A 205 19.49 -1.25 18.27
CA ARG A 205 18.16 -1.68 18.70
C ARG A 205 17.53 -0.64 19.64
N ASN A 206 16.30 -0.24 19.31
CA ASN A 206 15.48 0.61 20.19
C ASN A 206 14.07 0.01 20.26
N ILE A 207 13.70 -0.57 21.41
CA ILE A 207 12.40 -1.25 21.60
C ILE A 207 11.63 -0.57 22.71
N LEU A 208 10.48 0.00 22.34
CA LEU A 208 9.50 0.63 23.22
C LEU A 208 8.25 -0.26 23.24
N GLY A 209 8.21 -1.24 24.15
CA GLY A 209 7.10 -2.21 24.27
C GLY A 209 7.58 -3.65 24.41
N SER A 210 6.82 -4.60 23.85
CA SER A 210 7.07 -6.03 23.92
C SER A 210 7.57 -6.62 22.60
N GLY A 211 8.05 -5.80 21.70
CA GLY A 211 8.55 -6.23 20.40
C GLY A 211 9.81 -7.09 20.48
N THR A 212 10.12 -7.81 19.41
CA THR A 212 11.26 -8.75 19.35
C THR A 212 12.09 -8.53 18.10
N ILE A 213 13.41 -8.78 18.22
CA ILE A 213 14.35 -8.81 17.09
C ILE A 213 15.11 -10.13 17.19
N ALA A 214 15.15 -10.91 16.09
CA ALA A 214 15.83 -12.20 16.03
C ALA A 214 16.39 -12.46 14.62
N PRO A 215 17.47 -13.27 14.47
CA PRO A 215 17.85 -13.79 13.16
C PRO A 215 16.78 -14.71 12.58
N LEU A 216 16.74 -14.87 11.24
CA LEU A 216 15.89 -15.81 10.49
C LEU A 216 16.39 -17.24 10.62
#